data_8825f97ad9638561bea764c0017053f6
#
_entry.id   8825f97ad9638561bea764c0017053f6
#
_cell.length_a   1.000
_cell.length_b   1.000
_cell.length_c   1.000
_cell.angle_alpha   90.00
_cell.angle_beta   90.00
_cell.angle_gamma   90.00
#
_symmetry.space_group_name_H-M   'P 1'
#
loop_
_entity.id
_entity.type
_entity.pdbx_description
1 polymer ?
#
loop_
_entity_poly.entity_id
_entity_poly.type
_entity_poly.pdbx_seq_one_letter_code
_entity_poly.pdbx_strand_id
1 'polypeptide(L)'
;AKETLMMRKLGATKIQVGIQTLDDEISRMNVRGENKAQVAVAFDLLRSAGFKIHGHMMPNLYGATPEIDLRVYNELFNDPSYKPDELKIYPTSIIKNTGLHDKWAEGSYKPYTTEELVNLLADMMEATPEYNRLTRIIRDIPSTEIEDGNLTTNLREVVEHLLKKDGRKNPNIRAREIKGKVVSFDDLHLDIIEYDTKTSTEYFLQYITEAREIAGFLRLSIPKERTNKITNELNESAIIREVHVYGPSLQLGEDSVGQAQHLGLGTKLIEKAKEMAKEHNFKRLAVISSIGTREYYAKRGFELGEFYQTAEL
;
A
#
# COMPACT_ATOMS: atom_id res chain seq x y z
N ALA A 1 -2.74 -3.29 -20.56
CA ALA A 1 -1.48 -4.07 -20.61
C ALA A 1 -0.32 -3.28 -21.24
N LYS A 2 -0.52 -2.61 -22.38
CA LYS A 2 0.53 -1.85 -23.09
C LYS A 2 1.13 -0.73 -22.22
N GLU A 3 0.28 0.09 -21.61
CA GLU A 3 0.68 1.17 -20.70
C GLU A 3 1.37 0.63 -19.45
N THR A 4 0.87 -0.49 -18.92
CA THR A 4 1.45 -1.19 -17.77
C THR A 4 2.89 -1.65 -18.05
N LEU A 5 3.11 -2.24 -19.22
CA LEU A 5 4.44 -2.65 -19.66
C LEU A 5 5.36 -1.44 -19.92
N MET A 6 4.83 -0.34 -20.49
CA MET A 6 5.60 0.88 -20.69
C MET A 6 6.06 1.48 -19.36
N MET A 7 5.20 1.54 -18.34
CA MET A 7 5.60 2.00 -17.00
C MET A 7 6.73 1.14 -16.43
N ARG A 8 6.66 -0.19 -16.62
CA ARG A 8 7.75 -1.09 -16.19
C ARG A 8 9.05 -0.85 -16.96
N LYS A 9 8.97 -0.65 -18.28
CA LYS A 9 10.12 -0.31 -19.15
C LYS A 9 10.82 0.98 -18.70
N LEU A 10 10.07 1.96 -18.19
CA LEU A 10 10.61 3.20 -17.60
C LEU A 10 11.20 3.00 -16.19
N GLY A 11 11.21 1.78 -15.66
CA GLY A 11 11.81 1.45 -14.37
C GLY A 11 10.88 1.59 -13.16
N ALA A 12 9.60 1.89 -13.35
CA ALA A 12 8.64 1.96 -12.25
C ALA A 12 8.51 0.61 -11.52
N THR A 13 8.40 0.66 -10.20
CA THR A 13 8.12 -0.48 -9.32
C THR A 13 6.87 -0.26 -8.47
N LYS A 14 6.39 0.99 -8.42
CA LYS A 14 5.20 1.41 -7.69
C LYS A 14 4.36 2.35 -8.57
N ILE A 15 3.05 2.12 -8.58
CA ILE A 15 2.10 2.98 -9.30
C ILE A 15 1.09 3.56 -8.30
N GLN A 16 0.82 4.85 -8.42
CA GLN A 16 -0.21 5.53 -7.66
C GLN A 16 -1.50 5.59 -8.47
N VAL A 17 -2.60 5.19 -7.84
CA VAL A 17 -3.94 5.14 -8.46
C VAL A 17 -4.88 6.06 -7.70
N GLY A 18 -5.44 7.04 -8.40
CA GLY A 18 -6.46 7.94 -7.86
C GLY A 18 -7.81 7.26 -7.81
N ILE A 19 -8.09 6.48 -6.77
CA ILE A 19 -9.38 5.81 -6.57
C ILE A 19 -10.45 6.84 -6.19
N GLN A 20 -10.14 7.69 -5.23
CA GLN A 20 -10.94 8.72 -4.58
C GLN A 20 -12.15 8.13 -3.83
N THR A 21 -13.04 7.41 -4.50
CA THR A 21 -14.15 6.64 -3.96
C THR A 21 -14.42 5.42 -4.84
N LEU A 22 -15.05 4.37 -4.28
CA LEU A 22 -15.59 3.23 -5.03
C LEU A 22 -17.12 3.33 -5.19
N ASP A 23 -17.71 4.46 -4.82
CA ASP A 23 -19.12 4.75 -5.06
C ASP A 23 -19.26 5.48 -6.41
N ASP A 24 -19.86 4.80 -7.40
CA ASP A 24 -19.97 5.32 -8.77
C ASP A 24 -20.88 6.56 -8.85
N GLU A 25 -21.88 6.69 -7.97
CA GLU A 25 -22.74 7.87 -7.95
C GLU A 25 -21.97 9.09 -7.39
N ILE A 26 -21.25 8.92 -6.28
CA ILE A 26 -20.37 9.97 -5.74
C ILE A 26 -19.30 10.35 -6.77
N SER A 27 -18.70 9.36 -7.44
CA SER A 27 -17.72 9.60 -8.50
C SER A 27 -18.31 10.50 -9.60
N ARG A 28 -19.52 10.17 -10.06
CA ARG A 28 -20.26 10.96 -11.08
C ARG A 28 -20.60 12.37 -10.59
N MET A 29 -21.06 12.52 -9.33
CA MET A 29 -21.39 13.84 -8.74
C MET A 29 -20.17 14.76 -8.64
N ASN A 30 -18.97 14.18 -8.49
CA ASN A 30 -17.70 14.91 -8.44
C ASN A 30 -16.98 14.97 -9.81
N VAL A 31 -17.74 14.74 -10.91
CA VAL A 31 -17.27 14.88 -12.29
C VAL A 31 -16.03 14.02 -12.58
N ARG A 32 -15.93 12.85 -11.95
CA ARG A 32 -14.89 11.88 -12.25
C ARG A 32 -15.30 11.04 -13.47
N GLY A 33 -14.36 10.84 -14.38
CA GLY A 33 -14.59 10.03 -15.59
C GLY A 33 -14.47 8.53 -15.37
N GLU A 34 -13.89 8.10 -14.24
CA GLU A 34 -13.67 6.70 -13.91
C GLU A 34 -14.74 6.17 -12.96
N ASN A 35 -15.05 4.88 -13.12
CA ASN A 35 -15.91 4.12 -12.22
C ASN A 35 -15.13 3.00 -11.52
N LYS A 36 -15.75 2.37 -10.53
CA LYS A 36 -15.10 1.31 -9.74
C LYS A 36 -14.68 0.09 -10.57
N ALA A 37 -15.39 -0.24 -11.66
CA ALA A 37 -15.02 -1.36 -12.52
C ALA A 37 -13.70 -1.07 -13.28
N GLN A 38 -13.49 0.16 -13.71
CA GLN A 38 -12.22 0.59 -14.34
C GLN A 38 -11.07 0.57 -13.34
N VAL A 39 -11.31 0.95 -12.09
CA VAL A 39 -10.31 0.84 -11.01
C VAL A 39 -9.94 -0.64 -10.80
N ALA A 40 -10.92 -1.56 -10.76
CA ALA A 40 -10.67 -2.99 -10.63
C ALA A 40 -9.79 -3.54 -11.77
N VAL A 41 -10.06 -3.14 -13.02
CA VAL A 41 -9.23 -3.51 -14.19
C VAL A 41 -7.81 -2.98 -14.05
N ALA A 42 -7.63 -1.75 -13.57
CA ALA A 42 -6.31 -1.18 -13.34
C ALA A 42 -5.53 -1.98 -12.27
N PHE A 43 -6.18 -2.33 -11.16
CA PHE A 43 -5.58 -3.17 -10.11
C PHE A 43 -5.16 -4.55 -10.63
N ASP A 44 -6.00 -5.21 -11.42
CA ASP A 44 -5.70 -6.51 -12.04
C ASP A 44 -4.43 -6.44 -12.91
N LEU A 45 -4.32 -5.40 -13.75
CA LEU A 45 -3.17 -5.22 -14.64
C LEU A 45 -1.89 -4.91 -13.85
N LEU A 46 -1.98 -4.01 -12.87
CA LEU A 46 -0.84 -3.59 -12.06
C LEU A 46 -0.32 -4.73 -11.19
N ARG A 47 -1.22 -5.50 -10.57
CA ARG A 47 -0.85 -6.65 -9.76
C ARG A 47 -0.23 -7.77 -10.60
N SER A 48 -0.81 -8.06 -11.76
CA SER A 48 -0.25 -9.06 -12.70
C SER A 48 1.16 -8.70 -13.19
N ALA A 49 1.49 -7.40 -13.22
CA ALA A 49 2.84 -6.91 -13.52
C ALA A 49 3.74 -6.82 -12.27
N GLY A 50 3.26 -7.21 -11.11
CA GLY A 50 4.03 -7.17 -9.85
C GLY A 50 4.23 -5.78 -9.25
N PHE A 51 3.56 -4.73 -9.72
CA PHE A 51 3.67 -3.41 -9.14
C PHE A 51 3.17 -3.36 -7.70
N LYS A 52 3.84 -2.57 -6.86
CA LYS A 52 3.27 -2.08 -5.62
C LYS A 52 2.18 -1.05 -5.95
N ILE A 53 0.96 -1.28 -5.45
CA ILE A 53 -0.21 -0.45 -5.74
C ILE A 53 -0.46 0.50 -4.59
N HIS A 54 -0.40 1.80 -4.87
CA HIS A 54 -0.62 2.87 -3.91
C HIS A 54 -1.92 3.59 -4.23
N GLY A 55 -2.98 3.31 -3.47
CA GLY A 55 -4.28 3.95 -3.63
C GLY A 55 -4.34 5.35 -3.03
N HIS A 56 -5.21 6.20 -3.58
CA HIS A 56 -5.61 7.48 -2.99
C HIS A 56 -7.11 7.47 -2.75
N MET A 57 -7.54 7.73 -1.51
CA MET A 57 -8.94 7.90 -1.13
C MET A 57 -9.20 9.33 -0.67
N MET A 58 -10.37 9.83 -0.99
CA MET A 58 -10.82 11.17 -0.62
C MET A 58 -12.17 11.09 0.11
N PRO A 59 -12.20 10.97 1.43
CA PRO A 59 -13.45 11.11 2.18
C PRO A 59 -13.97 12.55 2.10
N ASN A 60 -15.28 12.70 2.40
CA ASN A 60 -15.95 14.00 2.38
C ASN A 60 -16.09 14.60 0.95
N LEU A 61 -16.27 13.76 -0.08
CA LEU A 61 -16.63 14.22 -1.41
C LEU A 61 -18.09 14.73 -1.44
N TYR A 62 -18.44 15.58 -2.41
CA TYR A 62 -19.82 16.02 -2.61
C TYR A 62 -20.76 14.81 -2.78
N GLY A 63 -21.78 14.74 -1.97
CA GLY A 63 -22.73 13.62 -1.90
C GLY A 63 -22.35 12.47 -0.97
N ALA A 64 -21.14 12.47 -0.40
CA ALA A 64 -20.72 11.46 0.58
C ALA A 64 -21.27 11.75 1.98
N THR A 65 -21.38 10.70 2.80
CA THR A 65 -21.57 10.76 4.25
C THR A 65 -20.48 9.92 4.94
N PRO A 66 -20.21 10.13 6.25
CA PRO A 66 -19.24 9.30 6.97
C PRO A 66 -19.51 7.80 6.84
N GLU A 67 -20.76 7.38 6.84
CA GLU A 67 -21.18 5.97 6.71
C GLU A 67 -20.86 5.42 5.31
N ILE A 68 -21.11 6.22 4.26
CA ILE A 68 -20.78 5.84 2.88
C ILE A 68 -19.27 5.74 2.72
N ASP A 69 -18.51 6.72 3.21
CA ASP A 69 -17.05 6.73 3.12
C ASP A 69 -16.44 5.52 3.86
N LEU A 70 -16.94 5.17 5.05
CA LEU A 70 -16.50 3.99 5.79
C LEU A 70 -16.87 2.68 5.06
N ARG A 71 -18.07 2.59 4.50
CA ARG A 71 -18.52 1.44 3.70
C ARG A 71 -17.60 1.23 2.50
N VAL A 72 -17.33 2.28 1.75
CA VAL A 72 -16.44 2.27 0.58
C VAL A 72 -15.00 1.91 0.98
N TYR A 73 -14.54 2.41 2.12
CA TYR A 73 -13.23 2.07 2.65
C TYR A 73 -13.11 0.58 2.99
N ASN A 74 -14.13 0.01 3.61
CA ASN A 74 -14.19 -1.41 3.90
C ASN A 74 -14.28 -2.25 2.61
N GLU A 75 -15.04 -1.81 1.59
CA GLU A 75 -15.09 -2.44 0.27
C GLU A 75 -13.69 -2.53 -0.35
N LEU A 76 -12.87 -1.48 -0.24
CA LEU A 76 -11.51 -1.43 -0.79
C LEU A 76 -10.61 -2.58 -0.28
N PHE A 77 -10.81 -3.05 0.94
CA PHE A 77 -10.00 -4.12 1.55
C PHE A 77 -10.69 -5.49 1.57
N ASN A 78 -12.02 -5.54 1.48
CA ASN A 78 -12.77 -6.79 1.50
C ASN A 78 -12.96 -7.38 0.09
N ASP A 79 -13.16 -6.54 -0.93
CA ASP A 79 -13.32 -7.00 -2.31
C ASP A 79 -11.96 -7.42 -2.90
N PRO A 80 -11.82 -8.66 -3.41
CA PRO A 80 -10.57 -9.16 -4.00
C PRO A 80 -10.12 -8.39 -5.26
N SER A 81 -10.97 -7.57 -5.84
CA SER A 81 -10.65 -6.73 -7.01
C SER A 81 -9.69 -5.57 -6.68
N TYR A 82 -9.57 -5.21 -5.41
CA TYR A 82 -8.79 -4.04 -5.01
C TYR A 82 -7.60 -4.42 -4.11
N LYS A 83 -7.66 -4.20 -2.80
CA LYS A 83 -6.63 -4.51 -1.79
C LYS A 83 -5.26 -3.86 -2.10
N PRO A 84 -5.16 -2.52 -2.03
CA PRO A 84 -3.91 -1.81 -2.26
C PRO A 84 -2.84 -2.16 -1.23
N ASP A 85 -1.56 -2.04 -1.62
CA ASP A 85 -0.41 -2.25 -0.74
C ASP A 85 -0.13 -1.04 0.16
N GLU A 86 -0.35 0.15 -0.39
CA GLU A 86 -0.23 1.43 0.31
C GLU A 86 -1.46 2.30 0.06
N LEU A 87 -1.76 3.19 0.99
CA LEU A 87 -2.89 4.10 0.86
C LEU A 87 -2.55 5.51 1.38
N LYS A 88 -3.07 6.51 0.67
CA LYS A 88 -3.20 7.90 1.14
C LYS A 88 -4.68 8.20 1.36
N ILE A 89 -4.98 8.91 2.43
CA ILE A 89 -6.31 9.43 2.71
C ILE A 89 -6.21 10.95 2.73
N TYR A 90 -6.85 11.60 1.77
CA TYR A 90 -6.88 13.06 1.65
C TYR A 90 -8.31 13.55 1.78
N PRO A 91 -8.74 13.98 2.98
CA PRO A 91 -10.05 14.58 3.16
C PRO A 91 -10.25 15.76 2.21
N THR A 92 -11.41 15.80 1.58
CA THR A 92 -11.79 16.88 0.67
C THR A 92 -11.88 18.21 1.42
N SER A 93 -11.36 19.27 0.84
CA SER A 93 -11.42 20.65 1.35
C SER A 93 -11.96 21.60 0.28
N ILE A 94 -12.61 22.67 0.69
CA ILE A 94 -13.15 23.68 -0.20
C ILE A 94 -12.05 24.66 -0.58
N ILE A 95 -11.84 24.84 -1.89
CA ILE A 95 -10.87 25.76 -2.45
C ILE A 95 -11.60 26.75 -3.36
N LYS A 96 -11.25 28.02 -3.28
CA LYS A 96 -11.81 29.08 -4.16
C LYS A 96 -11.75 28.71 -5.64
N ASN A 97 -12.72 29.20 -6.38
CA ASN A 97 -12.79 29.07 -7.84
C ASN A 97 -12.87 27.61 -8.33
N THR A 98 -13.45 26.71 -7.54
CA THR A 98 -13.73 25.31 -7.93
C THR A 98 -15.23 25.07 -7.98
N GLY A 99 -15.69 24.11 -8.78
CA GLY A 99 -17.10 23.72 -8.80
C GLY A 99 -17.64 23.23 -7.44
N LEU A 100 -16.77 22.72 -6.57
CA LEU A 100 -17.13 22.33 -5.20
C LEU A 100 -17.38 23.57 -4.32
N HIS A 101 -16.60 24.64 -4.52
CA HIS A 101 -16.80 25.91 -3.85
C HIS A 101 -18.18 26.51 -4.21
N ASP A 102 -18.61 26.40 -5.47
CA ASP A 102 -19.92 26.87 -5.90
C ASP A 102 -21.03 26.10 -5.18
N LYS A 103 -20.90 24.76 -5.07
CA LYS A 103 -21.84 23.91 -4.33
C LYS A 103 -21.93 24.26 -2.84
N TRP A 104 -20.80 24.58 -2.24
CA TRP A 104 -20.73 25.03 -0.85
C TRP A 104 -21.38 26.41 -0.67
N ALA A 105 -21.09 27.37 -1.56
CA ALA A 105 -21.66 28.72 -1.51
C ALA A 105 -23.20 28.72 -1.73
N GLU A 106 -23.70 27.81 -2.57
CA GLU A 106 -25.13 27.57 -2.80
C GLU A 106 -25.83 26.84 -1.60
N GLY A 107 -25.04 26.29 -0.66
CA GLY A 107 -25.56 25.50 0.47
C GLY A 107 -25.94 24.06 0.13
N SER A 108 -25.62 23.58 -1.09
CA SER A 108 -25.89 22.20 -1.52
C SER A 108 -24.81 21.19 -1.09
N TYR A 109 -23.67 21.67 -0.59
CA TYR A 109 -22.59 20.89 -0.01
C TYR A 109 -22.15 21.48 1.33
N LYS A 110 -21.96 20.60 2.32
CA LYS A 110 -21.41 20.96 3.62
C LYS A 110 -20.29 19.97 3.98
N PRO A 111 -19.06 20.44 4.25
CA PRO A 111 -17.98 19.57 4.72
C PRO A 111 -18.32 18.93 6.08
N TYR A 112 -17.73 17.76 6.35
CA TYR A 112 -17.80 17.16 7.69
C TYR A 112 -17.19 18.10 8.72
N THR A 113 -17.76 18.12 9.91
CA THR A 113 -17.13 18.75 11.06
C THR A 113 -15.79 18.07 11.37
N THR A 114 -14.91 18.76 12.09
CA THR A 114 -13.65 18.16 12.52
C THR A 114 -13.86 16.90 13.35
N GLU A 115 -14.89 16.87 14.20
CA GLU A 115 -15.23 15.70 15.03
C GLU A 115 -15.68 14.51 14.18
N GLU A 116 -16.61 14.70 13.25
CA GLU A 116 -17.06 13.66 12.31
C GLU A 116 -15.88 13.10 11.49
N LEU A 117 -15.02 13.99 10.99
CA LEU A 117 -13.86 13.59 10.21
C LEU A 117 -12.84 12.79 11.05
N VAL A 118 -12.54 13.22 12.27
CA VAL A 118 -11.58 12.54 13.16
C VAL A 118 -12.12 11.15 13.54
N ASN A 119 -13.40 11.03 13.85
CA ASN A 119 -14.03 9.74 14.17
C ASN A 119 -14.01 8.80 12.94
N LEU A 120 -14.40 9.29 11.76
CA LEU A 120 -14.34 8.52 10.52
C LEU A 120 -12.92 8.00 10.22
N LEU A 121 -11.93 8.88 10.35
CA LEU A 121 -10.53 8.50 10.12
C LEU A 121 -10.01 7.50 11.17
N ALA A 122 -10.49 7.56 12.41
CA ALA A 122 -10.19 6.56 13.43
C ALA A 122 -10.75 5.19 13.04
N ASP A 123 -12.01 5.15 12.57
CA ASP A 123 -12.66 3.94 12.08
C ASP A 123 -11.92 3.36 10.87
N MET A 124 -11.54 4.20 9.90
CA MET A 124 -10.75 3.80 8.73
C MET A 124 -9.37 3.25 9.14
N MET A 125 -8.67 3.91 10.08
CA MET A 125 -7.36 3.46 10.54
C MET A 125 -7.43 2.11 11.25
N GLU A 126 -8.44 1.90 12.08
CA GLU A 126 -8.66 0.62 12.77
C GLU A 126 -9.04 -0.50 11.80
N ALA A 127 -9.82 -0.21 10.77
CA ALA A 127 -10.21 -1.16 9.72
C ALA A 127 -9.09 -1.47 8.71
N THR A 128 -7.98 -0.74 8.74
CA THR A 128 -6.87 -0.95 7.80
C THR A 128 -6.15 -2.28 8.07
N PRO A 129 -6.00 -3.19 7.08
CA PRO A 129 -5.30 -4.45 7.28
C PRO A 129 -3.81 -4.26 7.62
N GLU A 130 -3.25 -5.22 8.34
CA GLU A 130 -1.84 -5.23 8.75
C GLU A 130 -0.85 -5.20 7.57
N TYR A 131 -1.24 -5.70 6.40
CA TYR A 131 -0.40 -5.68 5.20
C TYR A 131 -0.41 -4.32 4.47
N ASN A 132 -1.31 -3.40 4.81
CA ASN A 132 -1.39 -2.09 4.16
C ASN A 132 -0.59 -1.04 4.92
N ARG A 133 0.05 -0.12 4.18
CA ARG A 133 0.76 1.02 4.75
C ARG A 133 -0.01 2.31 4.50
N LEU A 134 -0.59 2.90 5.53
CA LEU A 134 -1.16 4.26 5.46
C LEU A 134 -0.04 5.29 5.41
N THR A 135 0.34 5.70 4.21
CA THR A 135 1.49 6.60 4.01
C THR A 135 1.21 8.02 4.45
N ARG A 136 0.02 8.53 4.16
CA ARG A 136 -0.43 9.87 4.55
C ARG A 136 -1.90 9.90 4.93
N ILE A 137 -2.21 10.72 5.94
CA ILE A 137 -3.56 11.17 6.31
C ILE A 137 -3.44 12.67 6.48
N ILE A 138 -3.38 13.41 5.37
CA ILE A 138 -3.14 14.85 5.35
C ILE A 138 -3.44 15.38 3.95
N ARG A 139 -3.70 16.68 3.86
CA ARG A 139 -3.78 17.43 2.61
C ARG A 139 -2.41 17.92 2.16
N ASP A 140 -2.23 18.09 0.88
CA ASP A 140 -1.05 18.74 0.28
C ASP A 140 -1.31 20.24 -0.04
N ILE A 141 -2.48 20.79 0.39
CA ILE A 141 -2.92 22.16 0.10
C ILE A 141 -2.64 23.03 1.33
N PRO A 142 -2.01 24.21 1.16
CA PRO A 142 -1.79 25.15 2.25
C PRO A 142 -3.10 25.59 2.90
N SER A 143 -3.09 25.76 4.22
CA SER A 143 -4.30 26.19 4.97
C SER A 143 -4.86 27.53 4.51
N THR A 144 -4.01 28.41 3.98
CA THR A 144 -4.38 29.71 3.47
C THR A 144 -5.22 29.67 2.19
N GLU A 145 -5.24 28.54 1.49
CA GLU A 145 -6.03 28.34 0.26
C GLU A 145 -7.36 27.63 0.52
N ILE A 146 -7.61 27.20 1.75
CA ILE A 146 -8.82 26.47 2.14
C ILE A 146 -9.83 27.44 2.73
N GLU A 147 -11.02 27.50 2.11
CA GLU A 147 -12.16 28.30 2.60
C GLU A 147 -12.91 27.60 3.72
N ASP A 148 -13.13 26.29 3.59
CA ASP A 148 -13.83 25.46 4.59
C ASP A 148 -13.36 24.00 4.49
N GLY A 149 -13.62 23.23 5.56
CA GLY A 149 -13.20 21.84 5.71
C GLY A 149 -12.07 21.67 6.73
N ASN A 150 -11.24 20.63 6.56
CA ASN A 150 -10.21 20.35 7.56
C ASN A 150 -9.03 21.35 7.49
N LEU A 151 -8.86 22.14 8.53
CA LEU A 151 -7.73 23.06 8.71
C LEU A 151 -6.60 22.46 9.58
N THR A 152 -6.83 21.30 10.22
CA THR A 152 -5.88 20.66 11.13
C THR A 152 -4.66 20.15 10.36
N THR A 153 -3.48 20.65 10.66
CA THR A 153 -2.22 20.30 9.97
C THR A 153 -1.64 18.98 10.45
N ASN A 154 -1.89 18.59 11.69
CA ASN A 154 -1.45 17.34 12.34
C ASN A 154 -2.58 16.31 12.51
N LEU A 155 -3.52 16.26 11.56
CA LEU A 155 -4.73 15.43 11.62
C LEU A 155 -4.43 13.96 11.97
N ARG A 156 -3.35 13.38 11.39
CA ARG A 156 -2.92 12.00 11.73
C ARG A 156 -2.65 11.84 13.22
N GLU A 157 -1.91 12.76 13.84
CA GLU A 157 -1.56 12.68 15.25
C GLU A 157 -2.79 12.80 16.16
N VAL A 158 -3.75 13.64 15.78
CA VAL A 158 -5.04 13.77 16.49
C VAL A 158 -5.79 12.45 16.45
N VAL A 159 -5.88 11.79 15.28
CA VAL A 159 -6.55 10.50 15.12
C VAL A 159 -5.82 9.38 15.86
N GLU A 160 -4.48 9.32 15.78
CA GLU A 160 -3.68 8.33 16.51
C GLU A 160 -3.81 8.50 18.04
N HIS A 161 -3.92 9.74 18.50
CA HIS A 161 -4.19 10.04 19.93
C HIS A 161 -5.57 9.54 20.36
N LEU A 162 -6.61 9.77 19.56
CA LEU A 162 -7.97 9.26 19.81
C LEU A 162 -7.97 7.74 19.91
N LEU A 163 -7.41 7.03 18.92
CA LEU A 163 -7.30 5.57 18.94
C LEU A 163 -6.64 5.06 20.22
N LYS A 164 -5.50 5.68 20.60
CA LYS A 164 -4.79 5.31 21.83
C LYS A 164 -5.61 5.55 23.09
N LYS A 165 -6.29 6.69 23.17
CA LYS A 165 -7.15 7.06 24.31
C LYS A 165 -8.28 6.04 24.49
N ASP A 166 -8.87 5.59 23.38
CA ASP A 166 -10.02 4.68 23.37
C ASP A 166 -9.60 3.20 23.39
N GLY A 167 -8.29 2.90 23.48
CA GLY A 167 -7.77 1.53 23.45
C GLY A 167 -7.99 0.80 22.14
N ARG A 168 -8.21 1.53 21.05
CA ARG A 168 -8.47 1.01 19.71
C ARG A 168 -7.17 0.64 18.99
N LYS A 169 -7.24 -0.31 18.07
CA LYS A 169 -6.08 -0.81 17.32
C LYS A 169 -5.72 0.10 16.15
N ASN A 170 -4.44 0.12 15.81
CA ASN A 170 -3.91 0.76 14.61
C ASN A 170 -2.97 -0.21 13.90
N PRO A 171 -3.52 -1.19 13.13
CA PRO A 171 -2.77 -2.34 12.66
C PRO A 171 -1.90 -2.09 11.43
N ASN A 172 -2.04 -0.94 10.76
CA ASN A 172 -1.29 -0.67 9.52
C ASN A 172 0.23 -0.67 9.72
N ILE A 173 1.00 -0.97 8.67
CA ILE A 173 2.46 -1.09 8.71
C ILE A 173 3.12 0.12 9.38
N ARG A 174 2.75 1.36 9.00
CA ARG A 174 3.41 2.57 9.51
C ARG A 174 3.30 2.75 11.03
N ALA A 175 2.21 2.29 11.63
CA ALA A 175 2.03 2.32 13.09
C ALA A 175 2.92 1.29 13.81
N ARG A 176 3.28 0.21 13.12
CA ARG A 176 4.03 -0.93 13.64
C ARG A 176 5.52 -0.96 13.24
N GLU A 177 6.00 0.04 12.50
CA GLU A 177 7.43 0.14 12.15
C GLU A 177 8.30 0.22 13.40
N ILE A 178 9.38 -0.54 13.46
CA ILE A 178 10.28 -0.64 14.63
C ILE A 178 11.06 0.65 14.94
N LYS A 179 11.05 1.63 14.03
CA LYS A 179 11.53 3.02 14.21
C LYS A 179 12.90 3.16 14.88
N GLY A 180 13.88 2.40 14.41
CA GLY A 180 15.28 2.54 14.88
C GLY A 180 15.57 1.87 16.24
N LYS A 181 14.65 1.10 16.81
CA LYS A 181 14.94 0.24 17.96
C LYS A 181 15.97 -0.81 17.58
N VAL A 182 16.89 -1.09 18.50
CA VAL A 182 17.82 -2.22 18.38
C VAL A 182 17.06 -3.49 18.79
N VAL A 183 17.09 -4.52 17.93
CA VAL A 183 16.48 -5.83 18.19
C VAL A 183 17.48 -6.91 17.84
N SER A 184 17.47 -8.01 18.60
CA SER A 184 18.18 -9.23 18.20
C SER A 184 17.31 -10.08 17.27
N PHE A 185 17.92 -11.03 16.56
CA PHE A 185 17.16 -11.96 15.73
C PHE A 185 16.24 -12.86 16.59
N ASP A 186 16.68 -13.18 17.81
CA ASP A 186 15.93 -14.03 18.75
C ASP A 186 14.66 -13.36 19.29
N ASP A 187 14.57 -12.03 19.18
CA ASP A 187 13.37 -11.25 19.54
C ASP A 187 12.32 -11.23 18.41
N LEU A 188 12.65 -11.82 17.26
CA LEU A 188 11.82 -11.74 16.06
C LEU A 188 11.29 -13.13 15.67
N HIS A 189 10.03 -13.17 15.27
CA HIS A 189 9.45 -14.35 14.63
C HIS A 189 8.86 -14.00 13.27
N LEU A 190 8.83 -14.99 12.38
CA LEU A 190 8.19 -14.86 11.06
C LEU A 190 6.69 -15.06 11.23
N ASP A 191 5.93 -14.07 10.79
CA ASP A 191 4.47 -14.10 10.70
C ASP A 191 4.06 -13.90 9.23
N ILE A 192 3.05 -14.64 8.77
CA ILE A 192 2.62 -14.64 7.37
C ILE A 192 1.12 -14.36 7.32
N ILE A 193 0.76 -13.29 6.61
CA ILE A 193 -0.63 -12.94 6.35
C ILE A 193 -0.94 -13.30 4.90
N GLU A 194 -1.89 -14.21 4.72
CA GLU A 194 -2.40 -14.62 3.41
C GLU A 194 -3.70 -13.88 3.10
N TYR A 195 -3.86 -13.42 1.86
CA TYR A 195 -5.10 -12.83 1.39
C TYR A 195 -5.27 -13.01 -0.12
N ASP A 196 -6.50 -13.27 -0.53
CA ASP A 196 -6.83 -13.44 -1.93
C ASP A 196 -7.11 -12.12 -2.63
N THR A 197 -6.63 -12.05 -3.88
CA THR A 197 -7.04 -11.07 -4.86
C THR A 197 -7.66 -11.75 -6.07
N LYS A 198 -8.17 -10.99 -7.02
CA LYS A 198 -8.76 -11.54 -8.23
C LYS A 198 -7.75 -12.34 -9.06
N THR A 199 -6.48 -11.90 -9.12
CA THR A 199 -5.44 -12.47 -10.00
C THR A 199 -4.43 -13.35 -9.28
N SER A 200 -4.35 -13.29 -7.97
CA SER A 200 -3.31 -13.96 -7.18
C SER A 200 -3.75 -14.21 -5.75
N THR A 201 -3.11 -15.18 -5.10
CA THR A 201 -3.02 -15.25 -3.63
C THR A 201 -1.77 -14.49 -3.22
N GLU A 202 -1.93 -13.56 -2.31
CA GLU A 202 -0.87 -12.68 -1.81
C GLU A 202 -0.44 -13.11 -0.43
N TYR A 203 0.87 -13.13 -0.21
CA TYR A 203 1.48 -13.41 1.09
C TYR A 203 2.28 -12.20 1.54
N PHE A 204 1.93 -11.68 2.71
CA PHE A 204 2.70 -10.65 3.39
C PHE A 204 3.53 -11.32 4.50
N LEU A 205 4.80 -11.59 4.20
CA LEU A 205 5.75 -12.19 5.13
C LEU A 205 6.38 -11.08 5.95
N GLN A 206 6.31 -11.14 7.26
CA GLN A 206 6.88 -10.11 8.14
C GLN A 206 7.66 -10.73 9.30
N TYR A 207 8.84 -10.16 9.60
CA TYR A 207 9.53 -10.41 10.86
C TYR A 207 9.06 -9.38 11.88
N ILE A 208 8.44 -9.85 12.96
CA ILE A 208 7.83 -9.02 13.99
C ILE A 208 8.29 -9.41 15.39
N THR A 209 8.24 -8.45 16.32
CA THR A 209 8.39 -8.67 17.76
C THR A 209 7.09 -9.21 18.36
N GLU A 210 7.14 -9.70 19.62
CA GLU A 210 5.94 -10.06 20.40
C GLU A 210 4.90 -8.91 20.47
N ALA A 211 5.36 -7.65 20.47
CA ALA A 211 4.48 -6.48 20.41
C ALA A 211 3.97 -6.17 18.99
N ARG A 212 4.20 -7.07 18.02
CA ARG A 212 3.86 -6.94 16.58
C ARG A 212 4.52 -5.77 15.87
N GLU A 213 5.65 -5.25 16.37
CA GLU A 213 6.45 -4.25 15.65
C GLU A 213 7.21 -4.91 14.51
N ILE A 214 7.21 -4.29 13.32
CA ILE A 214 7.78 -4.85 12.08
C ILE A 214 9.24 -4.45 11.95
N ALA A 215 10.15 -5.43 11.88
CA ALA A 215 11.55 -5.25 11.57
C ALA A 215 11.85 -5.35 10.07
N GLY A 216 11.07 -6.13 9.33
CA GLY A 216 11.16 -6.24 7.88
C GLY A 216 10.03 -7.06 7.31
N PHE A 217 9.75 -6.89 6.01
CA PHE A 217 8.68 -7.64 5.34
C PHE A 217 8.98 -7.88 3.86
N LEU A 218 8.25 -8.83 3.29
CA LEU A 218 8.23 -9.15 1.86
C LEU A 218 6.79 -9.37 1.41
N ARG A 219 6.45 -8.87 0.21
CA ARG A 219 5.19 -9.18 -0.48
C ARG A 219 5.46 -10.19 -1.59
N LEU A 220 4.89 -11.38 -1.44
CA LEU A 220 4.93 -12.45 -2.44
C LEU A 220 3.56 -12.59 -3.07
N SER A 221 3.52 -12.55 -4.40
CA SER A 221 2.34 -12.83 -5.21
C SER A 221 2.46 -14.22 -5.82
N ILE A 222 1.48 -15.06 -5.60
CA ILE A 222 1.31 -16.37 -6.22
C ILE A 222 0.17 -16.24 -7.24
N PRO A 223 0.48 -16.04 -8.55
CA PRO A 223 -0.55 -15.90 -9.58
C PRO A 223 -1.44 -17.13 -9.68
N LYS A 224 -2.75 -16.90 -9.87
CA LYS A 224 -3.74 -17.99 -10.11
C LYS A 224 -3.56 -18.64 -11.48
N GLU A 225 -3.04 -17.89 -12.45
CA GLU A 225 -2.74 -18.35 -13.80
C GLU A 225 -1.23 -18.48 -14.01
N ARG A 226 -0.80 -19.52 -14.76
CA ARG A 226 0.62 -19.75 -15.08
C ARG A 226 1.13 -18.87 -16.21
N THR A 227 0.25 -18.41 -17.07
CA THR A 227 0.57 -17.46 -18.14
C THR A 227 0.27 -16.04 -17.69
N ASN A 228 1.20 -15.12 -17.95
CA ASN A 228 1.06 -13.74 -17.55
C ASN A 228 0.53 -12.87 -18.71
N LYS A 229 -0.54 -12.11 -18.44
CA LYS A 229 -1.19 -11.24 -19.45
C LYS A 229 -0.42 -9.98 -19.81
N ILE A 230 0.67 -9.66 -19.10
CA ILE A 230 1.47 -8.46 -19.32
C ILE A 230 2.73 -8.78 -20.14
N THR A 231 3.48 -9.82 -19.74
CA THR A 231 4.70 -10.25 -20.42
C THR A 231 4.97 -11.74 -20.20
N ASN A 232 5.50 -12.40 -21.25
CA ASN A 232 5.90 -13.81 -21.16
C ASN A 232 7.06 -14.05 -20.18
N GLU A 233 7.82 -13.02 -19.84
CA GLU A 233 8.92 -13.10 -18.87
C GLU A 233 8.44 -13.55 -17.48
N LEU A 234 7.18 -13.27 -17.14
CA LEU A 234 6.55 -13.66 -15.87
C LEU A 234 5.77 -14.99 -15.94
N ASN A 235 5.75 -15.68 -17.10
CA ASN A 235 5.11 -16.99 -17.19
C ASN A 235 5.78 -17.97 -16.23
N GLU A 236 5.02 -18.86 -15.60
CA GLU A 236 5.49 -19.87 -14.62
C GLU A 236 6.28 -19.26 -13.44
N SER A 237 6.05 -17.99 -13.12
CA SER A 237 6.77 -17.28 -12.06
C SER A 237 5.84 -16.83 -10.92
N ALA A 238 6.22 -17.12 -9.67
CA ALA A 238 5.79 -16.33 -8.53
C ALA A 238 6.53 -14.98 -8.54
N ILE A 239 5.99 -13.94 -7.86
CA ILE A 239 6.53 -12.59 -7.99
C ILE A 239 6.76 -11.96 -6.61
N ILE A 240 8.01 -11.60 -6.30
CA ILE A 240 8.33 -10.69 -5.19
C ILE A 240 8.01 -9.27 -5.64
N ARG A 241 7.02 -8.63 -4.98
CA ARG A 241 6.55 -7.28 -5.31
C ARG A 241 7.20 -6.19 -4.47
N GLU A 242 7.68 -6.53 -3.29
CA GLU A 242 8.40 -5.63 -2.38
C GLU A 242 9.23 -6.45 -1.38
N VAL A 243 10.44 -5.96 -1.06
CA VAL A 243 11.19 -6.33 0.13
C VAL A 243 11.58 -5.05 0.84
N HIS A 244 11.31 -4.98 2.13
CA HIS A 244 11.66 -3.84 2.96
C HIS A 244 12.17 -4.30 4.32
N VAL A 245 13.31 -3.76 4.75
CA VAL A 245 13.87 -4.00 6.08
C VAL A 245 14.09 -2.65 6.75
N TYR A 246 13.54 -2.48 7.93
CA TYR A 246 13.66 -1.25 8.71
C TYR A 246 15.00 -1.21 9.44
N GLY A 247 15.63 -0.05 9.46
CA GLY A 247 16.89 0.24 10.15
C GLY A 247 17.48 1.53 9.62
N PRO A 248 18.38 2.18 10.35
CA PRO A 248 19.10 3.33 9.81
C PRO A 248 19.92 2.90 8.60
N SER A 249 19.90 3.71 7.54
CA SER A 249 20.81 3.56 6.41
C SER A 249 22.23 3.77 6.94
N LEU A 250 23.05 2.71 6.92
CA LEU A 250 24.47 2.88 7.26
C LEU A 250 25.21 3.53 6.09
N GLN A 251 26.13 4.44 6.41
CA GLN A 251 27.20 4.80 5.49
C GLN A 251 28.10 3.57 5.30
N LEU A 252 28.57 3.37 4.07
CA LEU A 252 29.51 2.29 3.73
C LEU A 252 30.72 2.35 4.68
N GLY A 253 30.84 1.36 5.58
CA GLY A 253 31.97 1.21 6.49
C GLY A 253 31.67 1.31 7.99
N GLU A 254 30.45 1.51 8.42
CA GLU A 254 30.09 1.47 9.85
C GLU A 254 29.52 0.11 10.24
N ASP A 255 30.22 -0.57 11.18
CA ASP A 255 29.73 -1.78 11.83
C ASP A 255 28.75 -1.42 12.95
N SER A 256 27.47 -1.70 12.75
CA SER A 256 26.45 -1.57 13.81
C SER A 256 25.86 -2.93 14.16
N VAL A 257 26.31 -3.49 15.25
CA VAL A 257 25.79 -4.73 15.82
C VAL A 257 24.34 -4.51 16.29
N GLY A 258 23.40 -5.41 15.90
CA GLY A 258 22.04 -5.44 16.45
C GLY A 258 20.98 -4.61 15.70
N GLN A 259 21.25 -4.09 14.50
CA GLN A 259 20.24 -3.43 13.69
C GLN A 259 19.56 -4.42 12.72
N ALA A 260 18.25 -4.27 12.49
CA ALA A 260 17.47 -5.20 11.68
C ALA A 260 18.04 -5.43 10.26
N GLN A 261 18.68 -4.42 9.64
CA GLN A 261 19.33 -4.54 8.33
C GLN A 261 20.53 -5.50 8.35
N HIS A 262 21.26 -5.62 9.48
CA HIS A 262 22.43 -6.48 9.62
C HIS A 262 22.08 -7.93 10.01
N LEU A 263 20.85 -8.18 10.45
CA LEU A 263 20.38 -9.54 10.78
C LEU A 263 20.14 -10.41 9.54
N GLY A 264 20.38 -9.90 8.35
CA GLY A 264 20.17 -10.63 7.10
C GLY A 264 18.69 -10.92 6.80
N LEU A 265 17.75 -10.18 7.42
CA LEU A 265 16.31 -10.40 7.30
C LEU A 265 15.83 -10.40 5.87
N GLY A 266 16.35 -9.50 5.02
CA GLY A 266 15.99 -9.47 3.59
C GLY A 266 16.35 -10.76 2.86
N THR A 267 17.49 -11.39 3.18
CA THR A 267 17.89 -12.68 2.62
C THR A 267 16.96 -13.79 3.11
N LYS A 268 16.68 -13.84 4.42
CA LYS A 268 15.78 -14.84 4.99
C LYS A 268 14.36 -14.76 4.43
N LEU A 269 13.84 -13.54 4.22
CA LEU A 269 12.54 -13.32 3.59
C LEU A 269 12.51 -13.82 2.13
N ILE A 270 13.59 -13.56 1.36
CA ILE A 270 13.71 -14.03 -0.03
C ILE A 270 13.79 -15.56 -0.08
N GLU A 271 14.59 -16.20 0.78
CA GLU A 271 14.68 -17.67 0.82
C GLU A 271 13.32 -18.28 1.19
N LYS A 272 12.59 -17.70 2.15
CA LYS A 272 11.23 -18.18 2.47
C LYS A 272 10.27 -17.99 1.29
N ALA A 273 10.38 -16.91 0.55
CA ALA A 273 9.58 -16.71 -0.67
C ALA A 273 9.92 -17.76 -1.76
N LYS A 274 11.19 -18.18 -1.90
CA LYS A 274 11.59 -19.28 -2.81
C LYS A 274 10.97 -20.61 -2.36
N GLU A 275 11.00 -20.94 -1.07
CA GLU A 275 10.36 -22.15 -0.53
C GLU A 275 8.88 -22.17 -0.88
N MET A 276 8.15 -21.09 -0.54
CA MET A 276 6.72 -20.98 -0.79
C MET A 276 6.38 -21.07 -2.28
N ALA A 277 7.16 -20.44 -3.14
CA ALA A 277 6.98 -20.56 -4.59
C ALA A 277 7.14 -22.00 -5.09
N LYS A 278 8.12 -22.77 -4.55
CA LYS A 278 8.29 -24.21 -4.82
C LYS A 278 7.09 -25.04 -4.33
N GLU A 279 6.62 -24.77 -3.11
CA GLU A 279 5.45 -25.46 -2.52
C GLU A 279 4.21 -25.27 -3.41
N HIS A 280 4.08 -24.10 -4.03
CA HIS A 280 3.05 -23.80 -5.01
C HIS A 280 3.37 -24.29 -6.45
N ASN A 281 4.44 -25.09 -6.64
CA ASN A 281 4.87 -25.68 -7.91
C ASN A 281 5.19 -24.63 -8.99
N PHE A 282 5.71 -23.45 -8.64
CA PHE A 282 6.29 -22.53 -9.60
C PHE A 282 7.71 -22.91 -9.95
N LYS A 283 8.12 -22.70 -11.21
CA LYS A 283 9.46 -23.01 -11.70
C LYS A 283 10.43 -21.86 -11.47
N ARG A 284 9.91 -20.63 -11.33
CA ARG A 284 10.69 -19.41 -11.21
C ARG A 284 10.11 -18.47 -10.16
N LEU A 285 11.01 -17.70 -9.57
CA LEU A 285 10.66 -16.56 -8.74
C LEU A 285 11.17 -15.29 -9.42
N ALA A 286 10.25 -14.41 -9.79
CA ALA A 286 10.56 -13.10 -10.35
C ALA A 286 10.57 -12.02 -9.26
N VAL A 287 11.31 -10.93 -9.47
CA VAL A 287 11.26 -9.73 -8.63
C VAL A 287 11.17 -8.48 -9.48
N ILE A 288 10.27 -7.56 -9.11
CA ILE A 288 10.17 -6.23 -9.69
C ILE A 288 11.21 -5.30 -9.04
N SER A 289 12.48 -5.46 -9.42
CA SER A 289 13.57 -4.68 -8.84
C SER A 289 13.65 -3.27 -9.39
N SER A 290 13.98 -2.30 -8.53
CA SER A 290 14.45 -0.99 -8.96
C SER A 290 15.92 -1.08 -9.42
N ILE A 291 16.37 -0.09 -10.22
CA ILE A 291 17.74 -0.09 -10.78
C ILE A 291 18.79 -0.21 -9.65
N GLY A 292 18.63 0.56 -8.56
CA GLY A 292 19.58 0.57 -7.45
C GLY A 292 19.61 -0.71 -6.60
N THR A 293 18.65 -1.64 -6.79
CA THR A 293 18.59 -2.89 -6.03
C THR A 293 19.00 -4.12 -6.84
N ARG A 294 19.36 -3.96 -8.11
CA ARG A 294 19.66 -5.09 -9.02
C ARG A 294 20.82 -5.95 -8.52
N GLU A 295 21.90 -5.35 -8.04
CA GLU A 295 23.05 -6.09 -7.47
C GLU A 295 22.66 -6.87 -6.20
N TYR A 296 21.77 -6.33 -5.39
CA TYR A 296 21.27 -6.99 -4.20
C TYR A 296 20.58 -8.31 -4.53
N TYR A 297 19.77 -8.35 -5.58
CA TYR A 297 19.10 -9.55 -6.04
C TYR A 297 20.03 -10.48 -6.82
N ALA A 298 20.97 -9.95 -7.63
CA ALA A 298 21.96 -10.74 -8.34
C ALA A 298 22.82 -11.59 -7.38
N LYS A 299 23.25 -11.02 -6.24
CA LYS A 299 23.96 -11.74 -5.17
C LYS A 299 23.14 -12.86 -4.50
N ARG A 300 21.82 -12.94 -4.78
CA ARG A 300 20.88 -13.95 -4.29
C ARG A 300 20.37 -14.90 -5.37
N GLY A 301 21.09 -14.94 -6.50
CA GLY A 301 20.83 -15.87 -7.60
C GLY A 301 19.74 -15.42 -8.57
N PHE A 302 19.40 -14.12 -8.60
CA PHE A 302 18.49 -13.59 -9.62
C PHE A 302 19.25 -13.04 -10.82
N GLU A 303 18.87 -13.48 -12.00
CA GLU A 303 19.43 -13.01 -13.27
C GLU A 303 18.54 -11.90 -13.87
N LEU A 304 19.16 -10.90 -14.49
CA LEU A 304 18.46 -9.78 -15.11
C LEU A 304 17.90 -10.21 -16.48
N GLY A 305 16.57 -10.16 -16.60
CA GLY A 305 15.86 -10.27 -17.87
C GLY A 305 15.63 -8.91 -18.54
N GLU A 306 14.58 -8.82 -19.37
CA GLU A 306 14.22 -7.57 -20.06
C GLU A 306 13.64 -6.52 -19.09
N PHE A 307 12.71 -6.94 -18.23
CA PHE A 307 11.98 -6.05 -17.30
C PHE A 307 12.10 -6.46 -15.83
N TYR A 308 12.38 -7.71 -15.56
CA TYR A 308 12.43 -8.29 -14.21
C TYR A 308 13.78 -8.99 -13.98
N GLN A 309 14.04 -9.32 -12.73
CA GLN A 309 15.07 -10.30 -12.41
C GLN A 309 14.37 -11.60 -11.99
N THR A 310 14.90 -12.73 -12.40
CA THR A 310 14.32 -14.05 -12.15
C THR A 310 15.34 -15.01 -11.59
N ALA A 311 14.90 -15.92 -10.73
CA ALA A 311 15.70 -17.05 -10.25
C ALA A 311 14.94 -18.35 -10.54
N GLU A 312 15.64 -19.37 -11.04
CA GLU A 312 15.11 -20.74 -11.13
C GLU A 312 14.95 -21.31 -9.71
N LEU A 313 13.92 -22.17 -9.51
CA LEU A 313 13.55 -22.70 -8.21
C LEU A 313 13.87 -24.20 -8.07
#